data_6306a54d0cd17f788b443e8a8d08ab67
#
_entry.id   6306a54d0cd17f788b443e8a8d08ab67
#
_cell.length_a   1.000
_cell.length_b   1.000
_cell.length_c   1.000
_cell.angle_alpha   90.00
_cell.angle_beta   90.00
_cell.angle_gamma   90.00
#
_symmetry.space_group_name_H-M   'P 1'
#
loop_
_entity.id
_entity.type
_entity.pdbx_description
1 polymer ?
#
loop_
_entity_poly.entity_id
_entity_poly.type
_entity_poly.pdbx_seq_one_letter_code
_entity_poly.pdbx_strand_id
1 'polypeptide(L)'
;DDLEEDSKECNSMKEWQQRAKEYTATIKRTVSIDEEKDAVNLTTMHGSKGLEYQVVFMIDVNEGITPYEKAETVPELEEERRMFYVGMTRAKERLFIISTDQFRGKDTVPSDYYYELQNILEKKES
;
A
#
# COMPACT_ATOMS: atom_id res chain seq x y z
N ASP A 1 -1.60 -17.39 8.21
CA ASP A 1 -0.40 -16.57 8.48
C ASP A 1 0.83 -17.45 8.35
N ASP A 2 1.67 -17.19 7.33
CA ASP A 2 2.84 -18.03 7.01
C ASP A 2 3.79 -18.20 8.21
N LEU A 3 3.89 -17.19 9.08
CA LEU A 3 4.68 -17.24 10.30
C LEU A 3 4.11 -18.16 11.40
N GLU A 4 2.79 -18.32 11.48
CA GLU A 4 2.15 -19.25 12.40
C GLU A 4 2.23 -20.71 11.92
N GLU A 5 2.18 -20.96 10.62
CA GLU A 5 2.41 -22.28 10.04
C GLU A 5 3.87 -22.70 10.19
N ASP A 6 4.83 -21.83 9.89
CA ASP A 6 6.26 -22.07 10.08
C ASP A 6 6.64 -22.36 11.55
N SER A 7 5.94 -21.74 12.51
CA SER A 7 6.19 -22.00 13.93
C SER A 7 5.81 -23.42 14.37
N LYS A 8 4.85 -24.04 13.69
CA LYS A 8 4.37 -25.42 13.99
C LYS A 8 5.31 -26.49 13.45
N GLU A 9 6.11 -26.18 12.44
CA GLU A 9 7.10 -27.09 11.84
C GLU A 9 8.47 -27.03 12.52
N CYS A 10 8.73 -26.04 13.37
CA CYS A 10 10.00 -25.89 14.05
C CYS A 10 10.04 -26.66 15.37
N ASN A 11 10.99 -27.56 15.49
CA ASN A 11 11.17 -28.40 16.70
C ASN A 11 11.88 -27.68 17.86
N SER A 12 12.41 -26.45 17.62
CA SER A 12 13.06 -25.67 18.67
C SER A 12 12.99 -24.17 18.39
N MET A 13 13.05 -23.36 19.46
CA MET A 13 13.13 -21.89 19.37
C MET A 13 14.35 -21.41 18.55
N LYS A 14 15.45 -22.13 18.59
CA LYS A 14 16.67 -21.79 17.82
C LYS A 14 16.47 -21.97 16.33
N GLU A 15 15.77 -23.03 15.94
CA GLU A 15 15.45 -23.31 14.54
C GLU A 15 14.49 -22.26 13.98
N TRP A 16 13.48 -21.87 14.75
CA TRP A 16 12.56 -20.80 14.40
C TRP A 16 13.29 -19.45 14.23
N GLN A 17 14.18 -19.09 15.17
CA GLN A 17 14.99 -17.87 15.07
C GLN A 17 15.89 -17.87 13.84
N GLN A 18 16.46 -19.02 13.47
CA GLN A 18 17.28 -19.13 12.28
C GLN A 18 16.45 -18.94 11.01
N ARG A 19 15.31 -19.59 10.90
CA ARG A 19 14.38 -19.40 9.76
C ARG A 19 13.88 -17.96 9.66
N ALA A 20 13.53 -17.32 10.77
CA ALA A 20 13.12 -15.91 10.78
C ALA A 20 14.24 -14.97 10.27
N LYS A 21 15.50 -15.25 10.62
CA LYS A 21 16.65 -14.48 10.09
C LYS A 21 16.86 -14.71 8.60
N GLU A 22 16.74 -15.94 8.13
CA GLU A 22 16.86 -16.29 6.70
C GLU A 22 15.74 -15.65 5.89
N TYR A 23 14.51 -15.69 6.38
CA TYR A 23 13.36 -15.03 5.78
C TYR A 23 13.57 -13.51 5.69
N THR A 24 14.01 -12.88 6.78
CA THR A 24 14.33 -11.45 6.80
C THR A 24 15.47 -11.09 5.83
N ALA A 25 16.49 -11.93 5.72
CA ALA A 25 17.60 -11.73 4.78
C ALA A 25 17.12 -11.88 3.32
N THR A 26 16.22 -12.83 3.05
CA THR A 26 15.63 -13.03 1.72
C THR A 26 14.77 -11.83 1.33
N ILE A 27 13.91 -11.34 2.24
CA ILE A 27 13.11 -10.12 2.01
C ILE A 27 14.04 -8.93 1.74
N LYS A 28 15.07 -8.72 2.53
CA LYS A 28 16.02 -7.63 2.31
C LYS A 28 16.74 -7.72 0.97
N ARG A 29 17.05 -8.92 0.48
CA ARG A 29 17.62 -9.12 -0.87
C ARG A 29 16.61 -8.83 -1.97
N THR A 30 15.35 -9.19 -1.76
CA THR A 30 14.26 -8.95 -2.73
C THR A 30 13.86 -7.48 -2.76
N VAL A 31 13.95 -6.78 -1.63
CA VAL A 31 13.64 -5.35 -1.46
C VAL A 31 14.84 -4.44 -1.73
N SER A 32 16.06 -4.96 -1.94
CA SER A 32 17.12 -4.16 -2.52
C SER A 32 16.69 -3.78 -3.94
N ILE A 33 16.00 -2.65 -4.03
CA ILE A 33 15.61 -2.00 -5.26
C ILE A 33 16.92 -1.68 -5.99
N ASP A 34 17.22 -2.49 -6.96
CA ASP A 34 18.24 -2.19 -7.96
C ASP A 34 17.65 -1.02 -8.78
N GLU A 35 17.98 0.22 -8.42
CA GLU A 35 17.46 1.43 -9.08
C GLU A 35 17.78 1.45 -10.59
N GLU A 36 18.62 0.55 -11.05
CA GLU A 36 19.00 0.38 -12.46
C GLU A 36 18.12 -0.64 -13.21
N LYS A 37 17.21 -1.34 -12.56
CA LYS A 37 16.32 -2.28 -13.25
C LYS A 37 15.06 -1.58 -13.76
N ASP A 38 14.81 -1.72 -15.05
CA ASP A 38 13.52 -1.40 -15.68
C ASP A 38 12.47 -2.40 -15.18
N ALA A 39 11.86 -2.09 -14.02
CA ALA A 39 10.93 -2.95 -13.32
C ALA A 39 9.82 -2.14 -12.64
N VAL A 40 8.66 -2.78 -12.48
CA VAL A 40 7.56 -2.23 -11.68
C VAL A 40 7.85 -2.50 -10.20
N ASN A 41 7.83 -1.43 -9.40
CA ASN A 41 7.95 -1.50 -7.95
C ASN A 41 6.58 -1.64 -7.30
N LEU A 42 6.36 -2.70 -6.55
CA LEU A 42 5.17 -2.89 -5.73
C LEU A 42 5.49 -2.55 -4.27
N THR A 43 4.77 -1.59 -3.71
CA THR A 43 4.99 -1.13 -2.34
C THR A 43 3.68 -0.71 -1.68
N THR A 44 3.69 -0.59 -0.35
CA THR A 44 2.61 0.04 0.39
C THR A 44 2.79 1.56 0.43
N MET A 45 1.72 2.31 0.74
CA MET A 45 1.84 3.76 0.95
C MET A 45 2.87 4.09 2.05
N HIS A 46 2.86 3.34 3.15
CA HIS A 46 3.85 3.49 4.24
C HIS A 46 5.28 3.18 3.75
N GLY A 47 5.45 2.10 3.01
CA GLY A 47 6.75 1.68 2.47
C GLY A 47 7.32 2.64 1.44
N SER A 48 6.48 3.43 0.78
CA SER A 48 6.87 4.41 -0.23
C SER A 48 7.37 5.74 0.35
N LYS A 49 7.28 5.94 1.67
CA LYS A 49 7.72 7.16 2.33
C LYS A 49 9.21 7.44 2.05
N GLY A 50 9.50 8.64 1.55
CA GLY A 50 10.86 9.04 1.19
C GLY A 50 11.32 8.58 -0.20
N LEU A 51 10.52 7.80 -0.91
CA LEU A 51 10.79 7.36 -2.28
C LEU A 51 9.97 8.20 -3.28
N GLU A 52 10.43 8.25 -4.52
CA GLU A 52 9.73 8.93 -5.61
C GLU A 52 9.81 8.10 -6.88
N TYR A 53 8.76 8.16 -7.70
CA TYR A 53 8.64 7.40 -8.94
C TYR A 53 8.12 8.31 -10.06
N GLN A 54 8.52 8.05 -11.29
CA GLN A 54 8.03 8.83 -12.45
C GLN A 54 6.51 8.69 -12.59
N VAL A 55 6.01 7.46 -12.44
CA VAL A 55 4.59 7.13 -12.55
C VAL A 55 4.17 6.31 -11.34
N VAL A 56 3.05 6.66 -10.73
CA VAL A 56 2.46 5.95 -9.61
C VAL A 56 1.05 5.51 -9.94
N PHE A 57 0.74 4.25 -9.65
CA PHE A 57 -0.60 3.69 -9.67
C PHE A 57 -1.03 3.41 -8.24
N MET A 58 -2.01 4.14 -7.74
CA MET A 58 -2.67 3.85 -6.47
C MET A 58 -3.89 3.00 -6.76
N ILE A 59 -3.82 1.72 -6.42
CA ILE A 59 -4.88 0.74 -6.65
C ILE A 59 -5.76 0.58 -5.41
N ASP A 60 -6.94 0.00 -5.59
CA ASP A 60 -7.90 -0.30 -4.52
C ASP A 60 -8.29 0.93 -3.68
N VAL A 61 -8.48 2.08 -4.35
CA VAL A 61 -8.98 3.29 -3.71
C VAL A 61 -10.50 3.19 -3.56
N ASN A 62 -10.92 2.28 -2.68
CA ASN A 62 -12.29 1.89 -2.42
C ASN A 62 -12.64 2.04 -0.94
N GLU A 63 -13.91 2.28 -0.64
CA GLU A 63 -14.39 2.29 0.74
C GLU A 63 -14.06 0.98 1.47
N GLY A 64 -13.59 1.11 2.72
CA GLY A 64 -13.18 0.00 3.55
C GLY A 64 -11.77 -0.54 3.26
N ILE A 65 -11.12 -0.09 2.17
CA ILE A 65 -9.74 -0.44 1.83
C ILE A 65 -8.84 0.79 1.99
N THR A 66 -9.22 1.90 1.38
CA THR A 66 -8.56 3.20 1.50
C THR A 66 -9.63 4.29 1.59
N PRO A 67 -9.99 4.81 2.78
CA PRO A 67 -9.43 4.49 4.11
C PRO A 67 -9.76 3.07 4.59
N TYR A 68 -8.93 2.57 5.51
CA TYR A 68 -9.12 1.24 6.08
C TYR A 68 -10.38 1.17 6.94
N GLU A 69 -11.18 0.11 6.77
CA GLU A 69 -12.49 -0.05 7.41
C GLU A 69 -12.50 0.03 8.95
N LYS A 70 -11.34 -0.29 9.59
CA LYS A 70 -11.19 -0.22 11.05
C LYS A 70 -10.70 1.11 11.59
N ALA A 71 -10.47 2.09 10.71
CA ALA A 71 -10.18 3.46 11.12
C ALA A 71 -11.50 4.15 11.49
N GLU A 72 -11.89 4.10 12.76
CA GLU A 72 -13.18 4.61 13.24
C GLU A 72 -13.05 5.94 13.97
N THR A 73 -11.89 6.22 14.56
CA THR A 73 -11.66 7.47 15.29
C THR A 73 -11.15 8.58 14.36
N VAL A 74 -11.42 9.83 14.75
CA VAL A 74 -10.93 11.00 14.00
C VAL A 74 -9.41 10.96 13.78
N PRO A 75 -8.56 10.67 14.79
CA PRO A 75 -7.13 10.56 14.59
C PRO A 75 -6.72 9.45 13.60
N GLU A 76 -7.40 8.31 13.61
CA GLU A 76 -7.14 7.21 12.67
C GLU A 76 -7.51 7.59 11.24
N LEU A 77 -8.66 8.23 11.03
CA LEU A 77 -9.08 8.73 9.73
C LEU A 77 -8.13 9.83 9.20
N GLU A 78 -7.64 10.69 10.07
CA GLU A 78 -6.64 11.70 9.69
C GLU A 78 -5.30 11.06 9.29
N GLU A 79 -4.89 9.99 9.96
CA GLU A 79 -3.68 9.24 9.59
C GLU A 79 -3.86 8.54 8.24
N GLU A 80 -4.99 7.89 7.98
CA GLU A 80 -5.32 7.30 6.68
C GLU A 80 -5.28 8.36 5.57
N ARG A 81 -5.87 9.52 5.80
CA ARG A 81 -5.82 10.66 4.85
C ARG A 81 -4.39 11.14 4.62
N ARG A 82 -3.59 11.22 5.66
CA ARG A 82 -2.16 11.60 5.55
C ARG A 82 -1.38 10.59 4.72
N MET A 83 -1.60 9.30 4.96
CA MET A 83 -0.95 8.24 4.20
C MET A 83 -1.36 8.24 2.73
N PHE A 84 -2.63 8.49 2.45
CA PHE A 84 -3.11 8.65 1.08
C PHE A 84 -2.41 9.82 0.38
N TYR A 85 -2.31 10.96 1.04
CA TYR A 85 -1.56 12.11 0.53
C TYR A 85 -0.07 11.78 0.29
N VAL A 86 0.59 11.08 1.21
CA VAL A 86 1.97 10.61 1.01
C VAL A 86 2.08 9.75 -0.24
N GLY A 87 1.18 8.80 -0.45
CA GLY A 87 1.13 7.97 -1.65
C GLY A 87 1.02 8.80 -2.93
N MET A 88 0.12 9.78 -2.98
CA MET A 88 -0.05 10.67 -4.12
C MET A 88 1.22 11.47 -4.44
N THR A 89 1.90 11.98 -3.41
CA THR A 89 3.10 12.81 -3.57
C THR A 89 4.35 12.03 -3.97
N ARG A 90 4.28 10.70 -4.08
CA ARG A 90 5.38 9.88 -4.63
C ARG A 90 5.51 9.99 -6.16
N ALA A 91 4.47 10.47 -6.83
CA ALA A 91 4.48 10.64 -8.27
C ALA A 91 5.21 11.93 -8.68
N LYS A 92 6.19 11.81 -9.56
CA LYS A 92 6.89 12.95 -10.16
C LYS A 92 6.15 13.53 -11.37
N GLU A 93 5.64 12.66 -12.24
CA GLU A 93 5.06 13.07 -13.53
C GLU A 93 3.58 12.68 -13.65
N ARG A 94 3.23 11.44 -13.29
CA ARG A 94 1.87 10.92 -13.48
C ARG A 94 1.40 10.14 -12.27
N LEU A 95 0.17 10.41 -11.88
CA LEU A 95 -0.53 9.68 -10.84
C LEU A 95 -1.83 9.11 -11.41
N PHE A 96 -2.03 7.81 -11.24
CA PHE A 96 -3.27 7.12 -11.55
C PHE A 96 -3.90 6.62 -10.26
N ILE A 97 -5.15 7.01 -10.03
CA ILE A 97 -5.95 6.56 -8.89
C ILE A 97 -7.03 5.64 -9.41
N ILE A 98 -7.02 4.40 -8.95
CA ILE A 98 -7.83 3.33 -9.49
C ILE A 98 -8.73 2.77 -8.39
N SER A 99 -10.02 2.74 -8.67
CA SER A 99 -11.02 1.99 -7.90
C SER A 99 -11.56 0.83 -8.73
N THR A 100 -12.10 -0.17 -8.05
CA THR A 100 -12.70 -1.34 -8.67
C THR A 100 -14.16 -1.48 -8.24
N ASP A 101 -15.00 -2.07 -9.09
CA ASP A 101 -16.40 -2.32 -8.75
C ASP A 101 -16.57 -3.54 -7.85
N GLN A 102 -15.56 -4.42 -7.81
CA GLN A 102 -15.57 -5.64 -7.00
C GLN A 102 -14.21 -5.89 -6.36
N PHE A 103 -14.24 -6.32 -5.10
CA PHE A 103 -13.07 -6.77 -4.36
C PHE A 103 -13.37 -8.10 -3.65
N ARG A 104 -12.58 -9.13 -3.94
CA ARG A 104 -12.75 -10.50 -3.40
C ARG A 104 -14.17 -11.06 -3.58
N GLY A 105 -14.77 -10.81 -4.74
CA GLY A 105 -16.12 -11.27 -5.07
C GLY A 105 -17.27 -10.53 -4.39
N LYS A 106 -16.99 -9.40 -3.76
CA LYS A 106 -18.01 -8.48 -3.19
C LYS A 106 -18.00 -7.18 -3.96
N ASP A 107 -19.18 -6.63 -4.18
CA ASP A 107 -19.32 -5.30 -4.77
C ASP A 107 -18.74 -4.26 -3.83
N THR A 108 -18.06 -3.28 -4.39
CA THR A 108 -17.44 -2.18 -3.66
C THR A 108 -17.65 -0.86 -4.42
N VAL A 109 -17.43 0.24 -3.74
CA VAL A 109 -17.59 1.59 -4.30
C VAL A 109 -16.28 2.37 -4.15
N PRO A 110 -16.03 3.36 -5.02
CA PRO A 110 -14.89 4.25 -4.85
C PRO A 110 -14.89 4.93 -3.49
N SER A 111 -13.71 5.15 -2.95
CA SER A 111 -13.49 5.88 -1.71
C SER A 111 -13.97 7.34 -1.79
N ASP A 112 -14.37 7.92 -0.67
CA ASP A 112 -14.64 9.36 -0.57
C ASP A 112 -13.43 10.20 -1.01
N TYR A 113 -12.21 9.73 -0.82
CA TYR A 113 -10.99 10.40 -1.31
C TYR A 113 -10.97 10.53 -2.83
N TYR A 114 -11.46 9.52 -3.54
CA TYR A 114 -11.59 9.55 -4.99
C TYR A 114 -12.54 10.67 -5.44
N TYR A 115 -13.71 10.78 -4.82
CA TYR A 115 -14.69 11.82 -5.14
C TYR A 115 -14.23 13.22 -4.75
N GLU A 116 -13.55 13.36 -3.61
CA GLU A 116 -12.95 14.64 -3.19
C GLU A 116 -11.95 15.15 -4.24
N LEU A 117 -11.09 14.29 -4.76
CA LEU A 117 -10.12 14.66 -5.79
C LEU A 117 -10.80 15.00 -7.12
N GLN A 118 -11.80 14.25 -7.53
CA GLN A 118 -12.57 14.52 -8.74
C GLN A 118 -13.22 15.90 -8.67
N ASN A 119 -13.85 16.23 -7.55
CA ASN A 119 -14.44 17.56 -7.32
C ASN A 119 -13.41 18.70 -7.36
N ILE A 120 -12.19 18.45 -6.88
CA ILE A 120 -11.10 19.46 -6.93
C ILE A 120 -10.65 19.69 -8.37
N LEU A 121 -10.51 18.63 -9.16
CA LEU A 121 -10.09 18.72 -10.57
C LEU A 121 -11.13 19.47 -11.41
N GLU A 122 -12.41 19.13 -11.27
CA GLU A 122 -13.52 19.79 -11.99
C GLU A 122 -13.61 21.29 -11.69
N LYS A 123 -13.33 21.70 -10.45
CA LYS A 123 -13.29 23.12 -10.05
C LYS A 123 -12.11 23.89 -10.66
N LYS A 124 -11.03 23.21 -11.02
CA LYS A 124 -9.87 23.87 -11.65
C LYS A 124 -10.03 24.04 -13.15
N GLU A 125 -10.86 23.23 -13.79
CA GLU A 125 -11.15 23.32 -15.23
C GLU A 125 -12.28 24.31 -15.55
N SER A 126 -12.98 24.80 -14.54
CA SER A 126 -14.03 25.83 -14.64
C SER A 126 -13.47 27.22 -14.42
#